data_3dd8ecc5c6fc11bbd8a01676e3d24e83
#
_entry.id   3dd8ecc5c6fc11bbd8a01676e3d24e83
#
_cell.length_a   1.000
_cell.length_b   1.000
_cell.length_c   1.000
_cell.angle_alpha   90.00
_cell.angle_beta   90.00
_cell.angle_gamma   90.00
#
_symmetry.space_group_name_H-M   'P 1'
#
loop_
_entity.id
_entity.type
_entity.pdbx_description
1 polymer ?
#
loop_
_entity_poly.entity_id
_entity_poly.type
_entity_poly.pdbx_seq_one_letter_code
_entity_poly.pdbx_strand_id
1 'polypeptide(L)'
;MIFSKAISTIFHPIFAPFVSVLLTCCVVQKTIIVDSCKIPNILISVFIVTIVVPLLATLYMLKKKYVASFEMKEKKERVYALRVNSLLIGLGYLFTNKIYFCQYNKDLSTLLKLEFLAVIFSVYIASEISKHYKISLHLIGFGGVCAVIMRLTSLAGDLLWLLCIFILLSGVVASARRYAGAHTRKQIYFGFFLGFVIQFLFFYL
;
A
#
# COMPACT_ATOMS: atom_id res chain seq x y z
N MET A 1 18.29 6.32 -17.43
CA MET A 1 17.36 5.17 -17.51
C MET A 1 17.55 4.14 -16.40
N ILE A 2 18.78 3.73 -16.07
CA ILE A 2 19.08 2.76 -14.97
C ILE A 2 18.61 3.30 -13.61
N PHE A 3 18.93 4.56 -13.29
CA PHE A 3 18.56 5.19 -12.02
C PHE A 3 17.04 5.27 -11.77
N SER A 4 16.23 5.60 -12.79
CA SER A 4 14.77 5.62 -12.66
C SER A 4 14.17 4.22 -12.45
N LYS A 5 14.77 3.18 -13.04
CA LYS A 5 14.37 1.80 -12.77
C LYS A 5 14.73 1.38 -11.34
N ALA A 6 15.94 1.69 -10.88
CA ALA A 6 16.36 1.39 -9.51
C ALA A 6 15.41 2.03 -8.48
N ILE A 7 15.10 3.33 -8.61
CA ILE A 7 14.13 4.01 -7.72
C ILE A 7 12.78 3.31 -7.76
N SER A 8 12.26 2.98 -8.95
CA SER A 8 10.95 2.32 -9.08
C SER A 8 10.93 0.90 -8.50
N THR A 9 12.07 0.21 -8.44
CA THR A 9 12.17 -1.11 -7.83
C THR A 9 12.30 -1.02 -6.31
N ILE A 10 13.12 -0.11 -5.79
CA ILE A 10 13.28 0.12 -4.35
C ILE A 10 11.95 0.56 -3.72
N PHE A 11 11.28 1.51 -4.37
CA PHE A 11 9.99 2.04 -3.92
C PHE A 11 8.80 1.37 -4.61
N HIS A 12 8.87 0.03 -4.77
CA HIS A 12 7.78 -0.71 -5.41
C HIS A 12 6.50 -0.61 -4.58
N PRO A 13 5.32 -0.42 -5.20
CA PRO A 13 4.05 -0.20 -4.50
C PRO A 13 3.64 -1.36 -3.58
N ILE A 14 4.19 -2.55 -3.79
CA ILE A 14 3.94 -3.74 -2.96
C ILE A 14 4.40 -3.54 -1.51
N PHE A 15 5.37 -2.65 -1.27
CA PHE A 15 5.89 -2.37 0.07
C PHE A 15 5.03 -1.36 0.85
N ALA A 16 4.21 -0.55 0.17
CA ALA A 16 3.47 0.54 0.81
C ALA A 16 2.53 0.06 1.93
N PRO A 17 1.73 -1.02 1.79
CA PRO A 17 0.89 -1.53 2.87
C PRO A 17 1.69 -2.01 4.08
N PHE A 18 2.82 -2.68 3.86
CA PHE A 18 3.69 -3.13 4.94
C PHE A 18 4.32 -1.94 5.68
N VAL A 19 4.80 -0.94 4.95
CA VAL A 19 5.39 0.28 5.53
C VAL A 19 4.35 1.03 6.37
N SER A 20 3.11 1.15 5.91
CA SER A 20 2.05 1.82 6.67
C SER A 20 1.77 1.12 8.00
N VAL A 21 1.58 -0.21 7.98
CA VAL A 21 1.35 -0.99 9.20
C VAL A 21 2.55 -0.96 10.14
N LEU A 22 3.77 -1.02 9.61
CA LEU A 22 5.00 -0.89 10.41
C LEU A 22 5.02 0.45 11.15
N LEU A 23 4.72 1.56 10.46
CA LEU A 23 4.65 2.89 11.07
C LEU A 23 3.57 2.95 12.14
N THR A 24 2.38 2.42 11.87
CA THR A 24 1.29 2.34 12.85
C THR A 24 1.71 1.56 14.08
N CYS A 25 2.30 0.38 13.94
CA CYS A 25 2.79 -0.40 15.08
C CYS A 25 3.87 0.34 15.88
N CYS A 26 4.86 0.95 15.21
CA CYS A 26 5.93 1.70 15.87
C CYS A 26 5.44 2.92 16.64
N VAL A 27 4.44 3.62 16.12
CA VAL A 27 3.89 4.84 16.76
C VAL A 27 2.96 4.45 17.90
N VAL A 28 2.02 3.55 17.65
CA VAL A 28 1.01 3.14 18.63
C VAL A 28 1.64 2.45 19.84
N GLN A 29 2.74 1.70 19.64
CA GLN A 29 3.49 1.08 20.75
C GLN A 29 4.02 2.11 21.77
N LYS A 30 4.27 3.35 21.34
CA LYS A 30 4.74 4.43 22.22
C LYS A 30 3.60 5.16 22.94
N THR A 31 2.38 5.09 22.43
CA THR A 31 1.24 5.87 22.91
C THR A 31 0.21 5.03 23.66
N ILE A 32 0.12 3.75 23.38
CA ILE A 32 -0.84 2.83 23.98
C ILE A 32 -0.08 1.63 24.56
N ILE A 33 -0.53 1.13 25.72
CA ILE A 33 0.03 -0.09 26.32
C ILE A 33 -0.37 -1.28 25.42
N VAL A 34 0.57 -1.70 24.58
CA VAL A 34 0.43 -2.87 23.70
C VAL A 34 1.46 -3.90 24.13
N ASP A 35 1.04 -5.17 24.15
CA ASP A 35 1.93 -6.29 24.38
C ASP A 35 2.97 -6.37 23.22
N SER A 36 4.16 -5.84 23.48
CA SER A 36 5.25 -5.73 22.52
C SER A 36 5.67 -7.08 21.94
N CYS A 37 5.47 -8.18 22.68
CA CYS A 37 5.84 -9.51 22.23
C CYS A 37 5.00 -10.03 21.05
N LYS A 38 3.85 -9.41 20.79
CA LYS A 38 2.95 -9.83 19.71
C LYS A 38 3.14 -9.05 18.42
N ILE A 39 3.75 -7.88 18.45
CA ILE A 39 3.94 -7.03 17.25
C ILE A 39 4.72 -7.75 16.14
N PRO A 40 5.81 -8.50 16.41
CA PRO A 40 6.51 -9.25 15.37
C PRO A 40 5.60 -10.21 14.60
N ASN A 41 4.68 -10.88 15.27
CA ASN A 41 3.74 -11.82 14.62
C ASN A 41 2.77 -11.09 13.67
N ILE A 42 2.30 -9.89 14.05
CA ILE A 42 1.52 -9.05 13.14
C ILE A 42 2.35 -8.68 11.92
N LEU A 43 3.54 -8.15 12.12
CA LEU A 43 4.40 -7.71 11.03
C LEU A 43 4.75 -8.85 10.07
N ILE A 44 5.06 -10.05 10.59
CA ILE A 44 5.29 -11.24 9.76
C ILE A 44 4.04 -11.60 8.96
N SER A 45 2.87 -11.61 9.59
CA SER A 45 1.60 -11.91 8.91
C SER A 45 1.30 -10.88 7.81
N VAL A 46 1.45 -9.59 8.13
CA VAL A 46 1.25 -8.50 7.16
C VAL A 46 2.25 -8.60 6.01
N PHE A 47 3.52 -8.86 6.29
CA PHE A 47 4.55 -9.07 5.26
C PHE A 47 4.17 -10.21 4.31
N ILE A 48 3.73 -11.34 4.85
CA ILE A 48 3.29 -12.48 4.04
C ILE A 48 2.09 -12.09 3.17
N VAL A 49 1.06 -11.50 3.76
CA VAL A 49 -0.20 -11.20 3.07
C VAL A 49 -0.04 -10.09 2.03
N THR A 50 0.76 -9.05 2.31
CA THR A 50 0.83 -7.87 1.43
C THR A 50 2.00 -7.89 0.45
N ILE A 51 3.02 -8.72 0.71
CA ILE A 51 4.22 -8.80 -0.14
C ILE A 51 4.37 -10.19 -0.73
N VAL A 52 4.51 -11.23 0.11
CA VAL A 52 4.84 -12.57 -0.37
C VAL A 52 3.72 -13.15 -1.24
N VAL A 53 2.50 -13.14 -0.75
CA VAL A 53 1.34 -13.70 -1.48
C VAL A 53 1.10 -12.98 -2.82
N PRO A 54 1.01 -11.63 -2.90
CA PRO A 54 0.84 -10.93 -4.17
C PRO A 54 2.03 -11.11 -5.13
N LEU A 55 3.26 -11.19 -4.60
CA LEU A 55 4.44 -11.45 -5.42
C LEU A 55 4.38 -12.85 -6.04
N LEU A 56 4.11 -13.89 -5.25
CA LEU A 56 3.98 -15.26 -5.74
C LEU A 56 2.83 -15.39 -6.75
N ALA A 57 1.70 -14.74 -6.50
CA ALA A 57 0.58 -14.70 -7.44
C ALA A 57 1.00 -14.05 -8.77
N THR A 58 1.72 -12.93 -8.71
CA THR A 58 2.21 -12.25 -9.92
C THR A 58 3.23 -13.11 -10.68
N LEU A 59 4.16 -13.78 -9.98
CA LEU A 59 5.11 -14.71 -10.58
C LEU A 59 4.40 -15.90 -11.24
N TYR A 60 3.36 -16.44 -10.59
CA TYR A 60 2.54 -17.50 -11.16
C TYR A 60 1.83 -17.04 -12.46
N MET A 61 1.25 -15.83 -12.43
CA MET A 61 0.61 -15.25 -13.62
C MET A 61 1.59 -15.05 -14.77
N LEU A 62 2.84 -14.61 -14.49
CA LEU A 62 3.92 -14.51 -15.48
C LEU A 62 4.29 -15.88 -16.04
N LYS A 63 4.48 -16.90 -15.18
CA LYS A 63 4.81 -18.27 -15.62
C LYS A 63 3.71 -18.87 -16.52
N LYS A 64 2.45 -18.60 -16.22
CA LYS A 64 1.29 -19.05 -16.99
C LYS A 64 0.97 -18.15 -18.19
N LYS A 65 1.75 -17.09 -18.43
CA LYS A 65 1.55 -16.11 -19.52
C LYS A 65 0.19 -15.36 -19.46
N TYR A 66 -0.45 -15.30 -18.29
CA TYR A 66 -1.61 -14.43 -18.08
C TYR A 66 -1.23 -12.95 -18.05
N VAL A 67 0.04 -12.67 -17.75
CA VAL A 67 0.65 -11.35 -17.75
C VAL A 67 2.00 -11.46 -18.44
N ALA A 68 2.33 -10.55 -19.36
CA ALA A 68 3.56 -10.60 -20.14
C ALA A 68 4.78 -10.04 -19.36
N SER A 69 4.56 -9.13 -18.43
CA SER A 69 5.64 -8.49 -17.66
C SER A 69 5.15 -7.90 -16.33
N PHE A 70 6.07 -7.67 -15.39
CA PHE A 70 5.77 -6.94 -14.14
C PHE A 70 5.24 -5.52 -14.37
N GLU A 71 5.55 -4.90 -15.51
CA GLU A 71 5.08 -3.56 -15.84
C GLU A 71 3.60 -3.54 -16.24
N MET A 72 3.03 -4.70 -16.62
CA MET A 72 1.63 -4.88 -17.03
C MET A 72 1.19 -3.75 -17.97
N LYS A 73 1.81 -3.70 -19.14
CA LYS A 73 1.59 -2.62 -20.13
C LYS A 73 0.16 -2.66 -20.67
N GLU A 74 -0.36 -3.87 -20.88
CA GLU A 74 -1.71 -4.10 -21.38
C GLU A 74 -2.76 -3.86 -20.28
N LYS A 75 -3.84 -3.17 -20.62
CA LYS A 75 -4.93 -2.85 -19.69
C LYS A 75 -5.55 -4.11 -19.10
N LYS A 76 -5.81 -5.13 -19.93
CA LYS A 76 -6.45 -6.39 -19.51
C LYS A 76 -5.61 -7.12 -18.46
N GLU A 77 -4.30 -7.27 -18.72
CA GLU A 77 -3.36 -7.89 -17.78
C GLU A 77 -3.34 -7.17 -16.43
N ARG A 78 -3.28 -5.85 -16.48
CA ARG A 78 -3.24 -5.01 -15.28
C ARG A 78 -4.51 -5.12 -14.45
N VAL A 79 -5.68 -5.06 -15.08
CA VAL A 79 -6.97 -5.24 -14.40
C VAL A 79 -7.06 -6.60 -13.75
N TYR A 80 -6.68 -7.65 -14.48
CA TYR A 80 -6.70 -9.02 -13.99
C TYR A 80 -5.79 -9.18 -12.77
N ALA A 81 -4.52 -8.77 -12.89
CA ALA A 81 -3.55 -8.90 -11.80
C ALA A 81 -3.96 -8.10 -10.54
N LEU A 82 -4.47 -6.88 -10.70
CA LEU A 82 -4.91 -6.07 -9.57
C LEU A 82 -6.13 -6.68 -8.87
N ARG A 83 -7.10 -7.23 -9.61
CA ARG A 83 -8.27 -7.90 -9.02
C ARG A 83 -7.87 -9.15 -8.23
N VAL A 84 -7.01 -9.99 -8.81
CA VAL A 84 -6.50 -11.18 -8.13
C VAL A 84 -5.76 -10.77 -6.85
N ASN A 85 -4.87 -9.78 -6.92
CA ASN A 85 -4.14 -9.31 -5.76
C ASN A 85 -5.06 -8.67 -4.70
N SER A 86 -6.08 -7.90 -5.10
CA SER A 86 -7.06 -7.36 -4.15
C SER A 86 -7.82 -8.46 -3.42
N LEU A 87 -8.24 -9.50 -4.14
CA LEU A 87 -8.91 -10.66 -3.55
C LEU A 87 -7.99 -11.42 -2.58
N LEU A 88 -6.75 -11.66 -2.97
CA LEU A 88 -5.78 -12.37 -2.13
C LEU A 88 -5.44 -11.59 -0.85
N ILE A 89 -5.26 -10.28 -0.96
CA ILE A 89 -5.06 -9.41 0.22
C ILE A 89 -6.31 -9.43 1.11
N GLY A 90 -7.52 -9.44 0.51
CA GLY A 90 -8.78 -9.55 1.24
C GLY A 90 -8.91 -10.87 2.01
N LEU A 91 -8.60 -11.99 1.39
CA LEU A 91 -8.57 -13.30 2.06
C LEU A 91 -7.51 -13.35 3.17
N GLY A 92 -6.32 -12.81 2.89
CA GLY A 92 -5.25 -12.68 3.88
C GLY A 92 -5.65 -11.80 5.06
N TYR A 93 -6.39 -10.71 4.80
CA TYR A 93 -6.97 -9.85 5.85
C TYR A 93 -7.92 -10.64 6.76
N LEU A 94 -8.83 -11.43 6.20
CA LEU A 94 -9.77 -12.23 7.01
C LEU A 94 -9.02 -13.21 7.94
N PHE A 95 -7.97 -13.85 7.43
CA PHE A 95 -7.11 -14.73 8.21
C PHE A 95 -6.36 -13.96 9.31
N THR A 96 -5.70 -12.85 8.97
CA THR A 96 -4.95 -12.02 9.92
C THR A 96 -5.87 -11.43 10.99
N ASN A 97 -7.06 -10.98 10.61
CA ASN A 97 -8.05 -10.45 11.55
C ASN A 97 -8.49 -11.49 12.57
N LYS A 98 -8.80 -12.71 12.12
CA LYS A 98 -9.25 -13.79 13.01
C LYS A 98 -8.17 -14.23 14.00
N ILE A 99 -6.92 -14.33 13.55
CA ILE A 99 -5.83 -14.88 14.38
C ILE A 99 -5.20 -13.80 15.26
N TYR A 100 -5.00 -12.61 14.74
CA TYR A 100 -4.22 -11.59 15.41
C TYR A 100 -5.06 -10.39 15.87
N PHE A 101 -5.78 -9.69 14.97
CA PHE A 101 -6.39 -8.42 15.31
C PHE A 101 -7.48 -8.52 16.39
N CYS A 102 -8.19 -9.63 16.47
CA CYS A 102 -9.20 -9.84 17.52
C CYS A 102 -8.60 -10.03 18.93
N GLN A 103 -7.30 -10.29 19.03
CA GLN A 103 -6.61 -10.56 20.31
C GLN A 103 -5.89 -9.32 20.89
N TYR A 104 -5.95 -8.17 20.18
CA TYR A 104 -5.25 -6.96 20.58
C TYR A 104 -6.17 -5.92 21.20
N ASN A 105 -5.55 -4.89 21.79
CA ASN A 105 -6.24 -3.70 22.20
C ASN A 105 -7.15 -3.19 21.06
N LYS A 106 -8.38 -2.79 21.43
CA LYS A 106 -9.43 -2.38 20.49
C LYS A 106 -8.95 -1.29 19.53
N ASP A 107 -8.18 -0.32 20.02
CA ASP A 107 -7.74 0.83 19.22
C ASP A 107 -6.72 0.42 18.14
N LEU A 108 -5.66 -0.34 18.48
CA LEU A 108 -4.71 -0.85 17.51
C LEU A 108 -5.41 -1.79 16.50
N SER A 109 -6.25 -2.69 17.00
CA SER A 109 -7.02 -3.59 16.15
C SER A 109 -7.87 -2.83 15.13
N THR A 110 -8.55 -1.76 15.55
CA THR A 110 -9.38 -0.94 14.67
C THR A 110 -8.54 -0.22 13.62
N LEU A 111 -7.43 0.41 14.01
CA LEU A 111 -6.53 1.07 13.06
C LEU A 111 -6.03 0.11 11.99
N LEU A 112 -5.54 -1.08 12.39
CA LEU A 112 -5.04 -2.09 11.46
C LEU A 112 -6.12 -2.61 10.52
N LYS A 113 -7.35 -2.82 11.00
CA LYS A 113 -8.49 -3.22 10.17
C LYS A 113 -8.81 -2.17 9.12
N LEU A 114 -8.87 -0.89 9.51
CA LEU A 114 -9.15 0.21 8.60
C LEU A 114 -8.05 0.37 7.55
N GLU A 115 -6.77 0.23 7.94
CA GLU A 115 -5.65 0.24 6.99
C GLU A 115 -5.77 -0.87 5.94
N PHE A 116 -6.03 -2.10 6.36
CA PHE A 116 -6.18 -3.22 5.43
C PHE A 116 -7.35 -3.03 4.48
N LEU A 117 -8.51 -2.62 5.01
CA LEU A 117 -9.68 -2.34 4.18
C LEU A 117 -9.40 -1.24 3.16
N ALA A 118 -8.74 -0.17 3.56
CA ALA A 118 -8.36 0.90 2.66
C ALA A 118 -7.39 0.43 1.56
N VAL A 119 -6.43 -0.44 1.89
CA VAL A 119 -5.51 -1.06 0.90
C VAL A 119 -6.28 -1.92 -0.09
N ILE A 120 -7.15 -2.82 0.38
CA ILE A 120 -7.98 -3.68 -0.48
C ILE A 120 -8.81 -2.83 -1.43
N PHE A 121 -9.48 -1.79 -0.90
CA PHE A 121 -10.29 -0.87 -1.67
C PHE A 121 -9.45 -0.07 -2.68
N SER A 122 -8.26 0.40 -2.30
CA SER A 122 -7.36 1.14 -3.18
C SER A 122 -6.92 0.29 -4.38
N VAL A 123 -6.54 -0.98 -4.14
CA VAL A 123 -6.12 -1.90 -5.21
C VAL A 123 -7.31 -2.26 -6.11
N TYR A 124 -8.49 -2.50 -5.52
CA TYR A 124 -9.70 -2.79 -6.28
C TYR A 124 -10.11 -1.60 -7.16
N ILE A 125 -10.22 -0.39 -6.59
CA ILE A 125 -10.56 0.84 -7.35
C ILE A 125 -9.50 1.13 -8.42
N ALA A 126 -8.20 0.92 -8.12
CA ALA A 126 -7.15 1.05 -9.12
C ALA A 126 -7.36 0.06 -10.29
N SER A 127 -7.88 -1.15 -10.03
CA SER A 127 -8.22 -2.10 -11.09
C SER A 127 -9.36 -1.59 -11.97
N GLU A 128 -10.43 -1.06 -11.37
CA GLU A 128 -11.59 -0.52 -12.11
C GLU A 128 -11.19 0.69 -12.97
N ILE A 129 -10.42 1.62 -12.41
CA ILE A 129 -9.89 2.77 -13.15
C ILE A 129 -8.97 2.31 -14.28
N SER A 130 -8.18 1.24 -14.07
CA SER A 130 -7.22 0.72 -15.06
C SER A 130 -7.88 0.17 -16.33
N LYS A 131 -9.20 -0.07 -16.33
CA LYS A 131 -9.97 -0.42 -17.53
C LYS A 131 -9.93 0.71 -18.57
N HIS A 132 -9.96 1.95 -18.11
CA HIS A 132 -10.08 3.13 -18.96
C HIS A 132 -8.83 4.02 -18.90
N TYR A 133 -8.23 4.17 -17.72
CA TYR A 133 -7.16 5.13 -17.46
C TYR A 133 -5.99 4.50 -16.71
N LYS A 134 -4.76 4.67 -17.24
CA LYS A 134 -3.53 4.11 -16.64
C LYS A 134 -3.12 4.95 -15.43
N ILE A 135 -3.50 4.53 -14.22
CA ILE A 135 -3.13 5.21 -12.97
C ILE A 135 -1.78 4.71 -12.42
N SER A 136 -1.05 5.54 -11.67
CA SER A 136 0.23 5.17 -11.07
C SER A 136 0.06 4.47 -9.72
N LEU A 137 0.28 3.16 -9.67
CA LEU A 137 0.21 2.37 -8.43
C LEU A 137 1.25 2.80 -7.40
N HIS A 138 2.45 3.22 -7.82
CA HIS A 138 3.48 3.73 -6.94
C HIS A 138 2.97 4.94 -6.14
N LEU A 139 2.30 5.86 -6.84
CA LEU A 139 1.79 7.06 -6.20
C LEU A 139 0.52 6.80 -5.36
N ILE A 140 -0.29 5.78 -5.70
CA ILE A 140 -1.37 5.31 -4.81
C ILE A 140 -0.77 4.86 -3.47
N GLY A 141 0.29 4.05 -3.51
CA GLY A 141 0.97 3.61 -2.28
C GLY A 141 1.50 4.77 -1.45
N PHE A 142 2.21 5.72 -2.07
CA PHE A 142 2.74 6.89 -1.36
C PHE A 142 1.64 7.78 -0.79
N GLY A 143 0.57 8.02 -1.52
CA GLY A 143 -0.58 8.77 -1.04
C GLY A 143 -1.21 8.10 0.19
N GLY A 144 -1.39 6.77 0.14
CA GLY A 144 -1.90 6.00 1.28
C GLY A 144 -1.00 6.12 2.52
N VAL A 145 0.31 5.94 2.37
CA VAL A 145 1.27 6.10 3.50
C VAL A 145 1.24 7.51 4.07
N CYS A 146 1.15 8.56 3.24
CA CYS A 146 1.02 9.94 3.71
C CYS A 146 -0.25 10.15 4.54
N ALA A 147 -1.37 9.56 4.15
CA ALA A 147 -2.62 9.64 4.93
C ALA A 147 -2.50 8.91 6.28
N VAL A 148 -1.82 7.74 6.30
CA VAL A 148 -1.51 7.04 7.56
C VAL A 148 -0.66 7.92 8.48
N ILE A 149 0.44 8.50 7.99
CA ILE A 149 1.30 9.37 8.79
C ILE A 149 0.51 10.57 9.32
N MET A 150 -0.34 11.17 8.52
CA MET A 150 -1.20 12.28 8.94
C MET A 150 -2.15 11.85 10.08
N ARG A 151 -2.74 10.66 10.00
CA ARG A 151 -3.55 10.10 11.08
C ARG A 151 -2.73 9.85 12.34
N LEU A 152 -1.55 9.28 12.20
CA LEU A 152 -0.65 9.00 13.32
C LEU A 152 -0.15 10.29 14.00
N THR A 153 0.06 11.38 13.24
CA THR A 153 0.37 12.71 13.79
C THR A 153 -0.73 13.18 14.74
N SER A 154 -2.00 12.97 14.40
CA SER A 154 -3.11 13.35 15.26
C SER A 154 -3.24 12.49 16.52
N LEU A 155 -2.65 11.30 16.56
CA LEU A 155 -2.71 10.37 17.70
C LEU A 155 -1.51 10.48 18.63
N ALA A 156 -0.32 10.67 18.08
CA ALA A 156 0.94 10.56 18.81
C ALA A 156 1.75 11.86 18.88
N GLY A 157 1.26 12.95 18.32
CA GLY A 157 1.96 14.22 18.29
C GLY A 157 2.82 14.41 17.04
N ASP A 158 3.95 15.11 17.14
CA ASP A 158 4.67 15.66 16.01
C ASP A 158 5.38 14.60 15.14
N LEU A 159 4.69 14.15 14.08
CA LEU A 159 5.25 13.35 12.99
C LEU A 159 5.26 14.13 11.65
N LEU A 160 5.09 15.45 11.66
CA LEU A 160 5.05 16.27 10.44
C LEU A 160 6.35 16.17 9.65
N TRP A 161 7.48 16.04 10.35
CA TRP A 161 8.78 15.82 9.70
C TRP A 161 8.78 14.53 8.83
N LEU A 162 8.16 13.46 9.32
CA LEU A 162 8.04 12.20 8.58
C LEU A 162 7.11 12.35 7.38
N LEU A 163 6.00 13.06 7.54
CA LEU A 163 5.10 13.40 6.43
C LEU A 163 5.84 14.18 5.34
N CYS A 164 6.65 15.19 5.70
CA CYS A 164 7.46 15.95 4.76
C CYS A 164 8.44 15.03 4.00
N ILE A 165 9.11 14.10 4.68
CA ILE A 165 10.00 13.12 4.03
C ILE A 165 9.24 12.28 3.01
N PHE A 166 8.07 11.73 3.36
CA PHE A 166 7.29 10.89 2.44
C PHE A 166 6.71 11.68 1.26
N ILE A 167 6.35 12.94 1.45
CA ILE A 167 5.96 13.84 0.34
C ILE A 167 7.16 14.07 -0.60
N LEU A 168 8.35 14.34 -0.07
CA LEU A 168 9.56 14.50 -0.89
C LEU A 168 9.91 13.21 -1.65
N LEU A 169 9.88 12.06 -0.98
CA LEU A 169 10.09 10.75 -1.60
C LEU A 169 9.05 10.47 -2.70
N SER A 170 7.79 10.84 -2.48
CA SER A 170 6.75 10.73 -3.52
C SER A 170 7.09 11.56 -4.75
N GLY A 171 7.66 12.75 -4.57
CA GLY A 171 8.17 13.61 -5.66
C GLY A 171 9.32 12.96 -6.42
N VAL A 172 10.26 12.33 -5.71
CA VAL A 172 11.37 11.58 -6.32
C VAL A 172 10.86 10.41 -7.17
N VAL A 173 9.94 9.61 -6.61
CA VAL A 173 9.32 8.48 -7.34
C VAL A 173 8.48 8.98 -8.51
N ALA A 174 7.71 10.05 -8.34
CA ALA A 174 6.94 10.69 -9.41
C ALA A 174 7.84 11.09 -10.58
N SER A 175 8.96 11.74 -10.29
CA SER A 175 9.97 12.16 -11.27
C SER A 175 10.59 10.96 -11.98
N ALA A 176 10.94 9.90 -11.24
CA ALA A 176 11.47 8.66 -11.81
C ALA A 176 10.46 7.99 -12.76
N ARG A 177 9.18 7.92 -12.37
CA ARG A 177 8.11 7.35 -13.22
C ARG A 177 7.83 8.19 -14.47
N ARG A 178 7.96 9.48 -14.35
CA ARG A 178 7.84 10.41 -15.48
C ARG A 178 9.01 10.27 -16.44
N TYR A 179 10.24 10.27 -15.91
CA TYR A 179 11.46 10.15 -16.71
C TYR A 179 11.53 8.81 -17.46
N ALA A 180 11.06 7.74 -16.83
CA ALA A 180 10.94 6.43 -17.47
C ALA A 180 9.85 6.34 -18.55
N GLY A 181 9.08 7.41 -18.82
CA GLY A 181 7.95 7.40 -19.76
C GLY A 181 6.77 6.52 -19.33
N ALA A 182 6.77 6.05 -18.07
CA ALA A 182 5.78 5.10 -17.59
C ALA A 182 4.40 5.73 -17.33
N HIS A 183 4.37 7.00 -16.92
CA HIS A 183 3.16 7.74 -16.58
C HIS A 183 3.24 9.22 -16.96
N THR A 184 2.08 9.82 -17.24
CA THR A 184 1.91 11.26 -17.39
C THR A 184 1.79 11.96 -16.03
N ARG A 185 1.98 13.29 -15.98
CA ARG A 185 1.78 14.08 -14.76
C ARG A 185 0.38 13.84 -14.14
N LYS A 186 -0.68 13.88 -14.97
CA LYS A 186 -2.06 13.65 -14.53
C LYS A 186 -2.24 12.27 -13.87
N GLN A 187 -1.65 11.21 -14.44
CA GLN A 187 -1.70 9.85 -13.89
C GLN A 187 -0.99 9.72 -12.55
N ILE A 188 0.07 10.47 -12.35
CA ILE A 188 0.86 10.54 -11.12
C ILE A 188 0.07 11.23 -10.02
N TYR A 189 -0.38 12.45 -10.24
CA TYR A 189 -1.16 13.21 -9.24
C TYR A 189 -2.46 12.50 -8.89
N PHE A 190 -3.19 12.01 -9.89
CA PHE A 190 -4.42 11.27 -9.65
C PHE A 190 -4.17 10.02 -8.81
N GLY A 191 -3.06 9.30 -9.06
CA GLY A 191 -2.66 8.17 -8.24
C GLY A 191 -2.40 8.55 -6.77
N PHE A 192 -1.63 9.60 -6.54
CA PHE A 192 -1.32 10.07 -5.18
C PHE A 192 -2.59 10.46 -4.42
N PHE A 193 -3.43 11.31 -5.02
CA PHE A 193 -4.66 11.76 -4.37
C PHE A 193 -5.66 10.62 -4.15
N LEU A 194 -5.77 9.67 -5.08
CA LEU A 194 -6.63 8.50 -4.90
C LEU A 194 -6.22 7.69 -3.66
N GLY A 195 -4.93 7.35 -3.55
CA GLY A 195 -4.43 6.60 -2.39
C GLY A 195 -4.60 7.37 -1.08
N PHE A 196 -4.29 8.67 -1.11
CA PHE A 196 -4.45 9.53 0.06
C PHE A 196 -5.92 9.61 0.51
N VAL A 197 -6.84 9.91 -0.39
CA VAL A 197 -8.26 10.10 -0.06
C VAL A 197 -8.90 8.80 0.44
N ILE A 198 -8.63 7.65 -0.22
CA ILE A 198 -9.19 6.39 0.25
C ILE A 198 -8.71 6.07 1.66
N GLN A 199 -7.39 6.13 1.89
CA GLN A 199 -6.84 5.83 3.21
C GLN A 199 -7.31 6.81 4.29
N PHE A 200 -7.39 8.10 3.94
CA PHE A 200 -7.89 9.13 4.82
C PHE A 200 -9.34 8.89 5.21
N LEU A 201 -10.23 8.61 4.25
CA LEU A 201 -11.65 8.36 4.50
C LEU A 201 -11.85 7.16 5.44
N PHE A 202 -11.11 6.06 5.25
CA PHE A 202 -11.23 4.90 6.14
C PHE A 202 -10.81 5.19 7.58
N PHE A 203 -9.93 6.16 7.83
CA PHE A 203 -9.54 6.54 9.20
C PHE A 203 -10.52 7.48 9.88
N TYR A 204 -11.43 8.10 9.15
CA TYR A 204 -12.40 9.04 9.68
C TYR A 204 -13.86 8.52 9.59
N LEU A 205 -14.03 7.28 9.15
CA LEU A 205 -15.26 6.49 9.26
C LEU A 205 -15.31 5.79 10.62
#